data_01b05be90193724c8a1028dd15ccba3b
#
_entry.id   01b05be90193724c8a1028dd15ccba3b
#
_cell.length_a   1.000
_cell.length_b   1.000
_cell.length_c   1.000
_cell.angle_alpha   90.00
_cell.angle_beta   90.00
_cell.angle_gamma   90.00
#
_symmetry.space_group_name_H-M   'P 1'
#
loop_
_entity.id
_entity.type
_entity.pdbx_description
1 polymer ?
#
loop_
_entity_poly.entity_id
_entity_poly.type
_entity_poly.pdbx_seq_one_letter_code
_entity_poly.pdbx_strand_id
1 'polypeptide(L)'
;ILENLARRFKDLVEVPVDGNSSYEFYEVWINKEVRESKLFQDLVCLVEECINAGTRFMGSASLVVNMLEDFIEARDIQLDISFLSLVFLNLQDSLGIIFGTTQDKYVYSAKIYKAEDRHQEVFSCQLLSVGVELRQHFYPELNSCIYTSTTLAVGNNFSAFEDSVGLNKGDFTSCSTLQLESCFDLDNNMVVYVATDMPSPFAPDYMPRLIELLTGVHLALGGSTLSLFTNRRKMETAFEQVRDGIKQ
;
A
#
# COMPACT_ATOMS: atom_id res chain seq x y z
N ILE A 1 -22.63 7.09 -14.15
CA ILE A 1 -21.74 8.01 -13.42
C ILE A 1 -20.41 7.33 -13.16
N LEU A 2 -20.36 6.16 -12.48
CA LEU A 2 -19.12 5.43 -12.16
C LEU A 2 -18.30 5.06 -13.41
N GLU A 3 -18.93 4.62 -14.50
CA GLU A 3 -18.25 4.33 -15.77
C GLU A 3 -17.63 5.59 -16.40
N ASN A 4 -18.32 6.74 -16.29
CA ASN A 4 -17.77 8.02 -16.74
C ASN A 4 -16.60 8.47 -15.86
N LEU A 5 -16.68 8.23 -14.56
CA LEU A 5 -15.60 8.50 -13.61
C LEU A 5 -14.36 7.71 -13.98
N ALA A 6 -14.48 6.39 -14.20
CA ALA A 6 -13.38 5.52 -14.59
C ALA A 6 -12.76 5.91 -15.94
N ARG A 7 -13.61 6.30 -16.93
CA ARG A 7 -13.14 6.75 -18.24
C ARG A 7 -12.36 8.08 -18.15
N ARG A 8 -12.90 9.08 -17.47
CA ARG A 8 -12.24 10.38 -17.27
C ARG A 8 -10.97 10.27 -16.45
N PHE A 9 -10.89 9.25 -15.63
CA PHE A 9 -9.73 8.97 -14.84
C PHE A 9 -8.51 8.56 -15.70
N LYS A 10 -8.73 7.82 -16.78
CA LYS A 10 -7.68 7.50 -17.76
C LYS A 10 -7.10 8.75 -18.44
N ASP A 11 -7.90 9.80 -18.59
CA ASP A 11 -7.46 11.06 -19.20
C ASP A 11 -6.44 11.80 -18.31
N LEU A 12 -6.39 11.53 -16.98
CA LEU A 12 -5.35 12.05 -16.09
C LEU A 12 -3.94 11.55 -16.42
N VAL A 13 -3.81 10.47 -17.18
CA VAL A 13 -2.53 9.82 -17.54
C VAL A 13 -1.80 10.52 -18.67
N GLU A 14 -2.39 11.47 -19.37
CA GLU A 14 -1.69 12.30 -20.36
C GLU A 14 -0.63 13.24 -19.74
N VAL A 15 -0.53 13.27 -18.40
CA VAL A 15 0.64 13.81 -17.72
C VAL A 15 1.83 12.92 -18.07
N PRO A 16 2.95 13.46 -18.63
CA PRO A 16 4.08 12.67 -19.07
C PRO A 16 4.67 11.89 -17.88
N VAL A 17 4.25 10.67 -17.76
CA VAL A 17 4.88 9.68 -16.91
C VAL A 17 6.11 9.22 -17.64
N ASP A 18 7.28 9.30 -17.03
CA ASP A 18 8.52 8.76 -17.55
C ASP A 18 8.25 7.41 -18.23
N GLY A 19 8.37 7.37 -19.55
CA GLY A 19 7.85 6.31 -20.42
C GLY A 19 8.53 4.94 -20.28
N ASN A 20 9.25 4.68 -19.22
CA ASN A 20 10.05 3.48 -18.99
C ASN A 20 9.58 2.59 -17.82
N SER A 21 8.38 2.81 -17.31
CA SER A 21 7.80 1.91 -16.30
C SER A 21 7.41 0.57 -16.96
N SER A 22 8.09 -0.48 -16.57
CA SER A 22 7.82 -1.86 -16.97
C SER A 22 6.66 -2.50 -16.20
N TYR A 23 5.99 -1.72 -15.35
CA TYR A 23 4.82 -2.15 -14.62
C TYR A 23 3.58 -2.12 -15.50
N GLU A 24 2.61 -2.99 -15.19
CA GLU A 24 1.31 -3.04 -15.87
C GLU A 24 0.43 -1.82 -15.58
N PHE A 25 0.87 -0.93 -14.70
CA PHE A 25 0.16 0.28 -14.28
C PHE A 25 1.10 1.47 -14.19
N TYR A 26 0.50 2.66 -14.28
CA TYR A 26 1.15 3.93 -13.92
C TYR A 26 0.71 4.33 -12.51
N GLU A 27 1.62 4.84 -11.69
CA GLU A 27 1.29 5.45 -10.42
C GLU A 27 1.46 6.97 -10.52
N VAL A 28 0.39 7.69 -10.22
CA VAL A 28 0.35 9.15 -10.26
C VAL A 28 0.18 9.66 -8.83
N TRP A 29 1.11 10.50 -8.39
CA TRP A 29 0.97 11.20 -7.11
C TRP A 29 0.03 12.39 -7.27
N ILE A 30 -1.04 12.42 -6.46
CA ILE A 30 -2.04 13.49 -6.50
C ILE A 30 -1.55 14.64 -5.62
N ASN A 31 -0.57 15.38 -6.13
CA ASN A 31 -0.03 16.58 -5.53
C ASN A 31 -0.91 17.82 -5.81
N LYS A 32 -0.45 18.98 -5.37
CA LYS A 32 -1.17 20.25 -5.56
C LYS A 32 -1.39 20.57 -7.04
N GLU A 33 -0.41 20.36 -7.90
CA GLU A 33 -0.48 20.65 -9.34
C GLU A 33 -1.53 19.77 -10.03
N VAL A 34 -1.55 18.47 -9.71
CA VAL A 34 -2.58 17.54 -10.22
C VAL A 34 -3.96 17.97 -9.77
N ARG A 35 -4.13 18.36 -8.50
CA ARG A 35 -5.43 18.81 -7.96
C ARG A 35 -5.93 20.09 -8.58
N GLU A 36 -5.03 21.01 -8.96
CA GLU A 36 -5.38 22.28 -9.65
C GLU A 36 -5.63 22.08 -11.15
N SER A 37 -5.33 20.92 -11.71
CA SER A 37 -5.55 20.61 -13.12
C SER A 37 -7.06 20.59 -13.44
N LYS A 38 -7.41 21.02 -14.66
CA LYS A 38 -8.80 20.98 -15.13
C LYS A 38 -9.38 19.56 -15.10
N LEU A 39 -8.58 18.55 -15.47
CA LEU A 39 -9.00 17.17 -15.47
C LEU A 39 -9.38 16.67 -14.07
N PHE A 40 -8.58 17.02 -13.05
CA PHE A 40 -8.90 16.64 -11.68
C PHE A 40 -10.15 17.37 -11.16
N GLN A 41 -10.33 18.65 -11.50
CA GLN A 41 -11.52 19.40 -11.14
C GLN A 41 -12.79 18.85 -11.81
N ASP A 42 -12.69 18.41 -13.06
CA ASP A 42 -13.80 17.73 -13.74
C ASP A 42 -14.15 16.40 -13.04
N LEU A 43 -13.14 15.66 -12.51
CA LEU A 43 -13.37 14.48 -11.69
C LEU A 43 -14.05 14.81 -10.36
N VAL A 44 -13.67 15.87 -9.69
CA VAL A 44 -14.32 16.34 -8.45
C VAL A 44 -15.81 16.58 -8.69
N CYS A 45 -16.18 17.26 -9.76
CA CYS A 45 -17.59 17.47 -10.11
C CYS A 45 -18.34 16.14 -10.31
N LEU A 46 -17.76 15.18 -11.01
CA LEU A 46 -18.36 13.86 -11.19
C LEU A 46 -18.50 13.08 -9.88
N VAL A 47 -17.53 13.21 -8.98
CA VAL A 47 -17.58 12.62 -7.64
C VAL A 47 -18.71 13.22 -6.82
N GLU A 48 -18.88 14.54 -6.86
CA GLU A 48 -20.00 15.23 -6.19
C GLU A 48 -21.36 14.76 -6.73
N GLU A 49 -21.49 14.60 -8.03
CA GLU A 49 -22.69 14.01 -8.64
C GLU A 49 -22.95 12.59 -8.15
N CYS A 50 -21.88 11.76 -8.04
CA CYS A 50 -21.97 10.40 -7.53
C CYS A 50 -22.41 10.36 -6.06
N ILE A 51 -21.82 11.21 -5.22
CA ILE A 51 -22.18 11.34 -3.79
C ILE A 51 -23.65 11.78 -3.66
N ASN A 52 -24.09 12.77 -4.43
CA ASN A 52 -25.47 13.24 -4.41
C ASN A 52 -26.47 12.18 -4.86
N ALA A 53 -26.12 11.38 -5.90
CA ALA A 53 -26.94 10.27 -6.35
C ALA A 53 -27.03 9.17 -5.31
N GLY A 54 -25.89 8.82 -4.67
CA GLY A 54 -25.83 7.85 -3.58
C GLY A 54 -26.67 8.27 -2.36
N THR A 55 -26.59 9.54 -1.97
CA THR A 55 -27.40 10.08 -0.85
C THR A 55 -28.89 9.95 -1.14
N ARG A 56 -29.33 10.27 -2.36
CA ARG A 56 -30.74 10.08 -2.76
C ARG A 56 -31.14 8.59 -2.76
N PHE A 57 -30.26 7.72 -3.24
CA PHE A 57 -30.49 6.27 -3.19
C PHE A 57 -30.66 5.79 -1.75
N MET A 58 -29.78 6.15 -0.84
CA MET A 58 -29.84 5.76 0.57
C MET A 58 -31.12 6.26 1.25
N GLY A 59 -31.55 7.49 0.96
CA GLY A 59 -32.80 8.02 1.45
C GLY A 59 -34.01 7.20 0.98
N SER A 60 -34.04 6.82 -0.29
CA SER A 60 -35.12 5.95 -0.85
C SER A 60 -35.04 4.53 -0.29
N ALA A 61 -33.82 3.98 -0.16
CA ALA A 61 -33.58 2.66 0.41
C ALA A 61 -34.08 2.55 1.86
N SER A 62 -33.80 3.56 2.67
CA SER A 62 -34.28 3.62 4.06
C SER A 62 -35.83 3.62 4.13
N LEU A 63 -36.49 4.36 3.24
CA LEU A 63 -37.95 4.34 3.19
C LEU A 63 -38.50 2.96 2.83
N VAL A 64 -37.89 2.29 1.84
CA VAL A 64 -38.30 0.94 1.43
C VAL A 64 -38.08 -0.07 2.57
N VAL A 65 -36.93 -0.03 3.23
CA VAL A 65 -36.64 -0.90 4.38
C VAL A 65 -37.69 -0.73 5.48
N ASN A 66 -38.02 0.52 5.83
CA ASN A 66 -39.05 0.81 6.83
C ASN A 66 -40.45 0.33 6.40
N MET A 67 -40.79 0.47 5.12
CA MET A 67 -42.09 -0.05 4.60
C MET A 67 -42.21 -1.57 4.62
N LEU A 68 -41.09 -2.27 4.56
CA LEU A 68 -41.01 -3.72 4.56
C LEU A 68 -40.83 -4.31 5.98
N GLU A 69 -40.73 -3.48 7.02
CA GLU A 69 -40.39 -3.92 8.39
C GLU A 69 -41.37 -4.97 8.94
N ASP A 70 -42.66 -4.85 8.61
CA ASP A 70 -43.69 -5.76 9.08
C ASP A 70 -43.81 -7.07 8.25
N PHE A 71 -43.05 -7.21 7.16
CA PHE A 71 -43.10 -8.37 6.26
C PHE A 71 -41.92 -9.31 6.47
N ILE A 72 -42.18 -10.45 7.15
CA ILE A 72 -41.17 -11.46 7.45
C ILE A 72 -40.54 -12.04 6.16
N GLU A 73 -41.35 -12.21 5.12
CA GLU A 73 -40.91 -12.73 3.81
C GLU A 73 -39.98 -11.79 3.07
N ALA A 74 -39.97 -10.52 3.43
CA ALA A 74 -39.11 -9.48 2.82
C ALA A 74 -37.79 -9.28 3.56
N ARG A 75 -37.48 -10.09 4.59
CA ARG A 75 -36.32 -9.91 5.44
C ARG A 75 -35.00 -9.97 4.67
N ASP A 76 -34.87 -10.88 3.71
CA ASP A 76 -33.66 -11.01 2.90
C ASP A 76 -33.44 -9.76 2.04
N ILE A 77 -34.53 -9.22 1.46
CA ILE A 77 -34.48 -7.97 0.67
C ILE A 77 -34.08 -6.77 1.55
N GLN A 78 -34.58 -6.70 2.79
CA GLN A 78 -34.19 -5.66 3.74
C GLN A 78 -32.68 -5.72 4.06
N LEU A 79 -32.13 -6.93 4.27
CA LEU A 79 -30.71 -7.14 4.52
C LEU A 79 -29.87 -6.74 3.33
N ASP A 80 -30.26 -7.11 2.11
CA ASP A 80 -29.55 -6.75 0.89
C ASP A 80 -29.52 -5.22 0.67
N ILE A 81 -30.66 -4.55 0.86
CA ILE A 81 -30.76 -3.08 0.74
C ILE A 81 -29.88 -2.40 1.81
N SER A 82 -29.91 -2.90 3.04
CA SER A 82 -29.11 -2.39 4.14
C SER A 82 -27.61 -2.57 3.88
N PHE A 83 -27.22 -3.73 3.35
CA PHE A 83 -25.83 -3.99 2.95
C PHE A 83 -25.37 -3.05 1.84
N LEU A 84 -26.18 -2.87 0.78
CA LEU A 84 -25.87 -1.92 -0.29
C LEU A 84 -25.76 -0.49 0.22
N SER A 85 -26.58 -0.08 1.16
CA SER A 85 -26.51 1.23 1.79
C SER A 85 -25.20 1.41 2.55
N LEU A 86 -24.73 0.38 3.27
CA LEU A 86 -23.42 0.40 3.96
C LEU A 86 -22.26 0.51 2.97
N VAL A 87 -22.32 -0.23 1.86
CA VAL A 87 -21.30 -0.15 0.79
C VAL A 87 -21.24 1.28 0.22
N PHE A 88 -22.40 1.90 0.00
CA PHE A 88 -22.47 3.28 -0.48
C PHE A 88 -21.92 4.29 0.53
N LEU A 89 -22.19 4.14 1.81
CA LEU A 89 -21.60 4.98 2.86
C LEU A 89 -20.08 4.90 2.85
N ASN A 90 -19.53 3.70 2.83
CA ASN A 90 -18.08 3.49 2.77
C ASN A 90 -17.45 4.09 1.51
N LEU A 91 -18.13 3.96 0.36
CA LEU A 91 -17.70 4.59 -0.89
C LEU A 91 -17.71 6.12 -0.77
N GLN A 92 -18.77 6.69 -0.22
CA GLN A 92 -18.94 8.12 -0.03
C GLN A 92 -17.83 8.70 0.88
N ASP A 93 -17.53 8.03 1.99
CA ASP A 93 -16.46 8.41 2.91
C ASP A 93 -15.09 8.36 2.20
N SER A 94 -14.84 7.30 1.45
CA SER A 94 -13.60 7.13 0.68
C SER A 94 -13.43 8.21 -0.38
N LEU A 95 -14.49 8.52 -1.12
CA LEU A 95 -14.49 9.60 -2.11
C LEU A 95 -14.29 10.97 -1.45
N GLY A 96 -14.92 11.21 -0.30
CA GLY A 96 -14.75 12.43 0.48
C GLY A 96 -13.31 12.65 0.96
N ILE A 97 -12.63 11.59 1.38
CA ILE A 97 -11.22 11.66 1.80
C ILE A 97 -10.30 11.98 0.61
N ILE A 98 -10.51 11.31 -0.52
CA ILE A 98 -9.60 11.41 -1.68
C ILE A 98 -9.80 12.71 -2.45
N PHE A 99 -11.06 13.10 -2.72
CA PHE A 99 -11.41 14.23 -3.57
C PHE A 99 -11.77 15.50 -2.81
N GLY A 100 -11.98 15.40 -1.49
CA GLY A 100 -12.26 16.53 -0.63
C GLY A 100 -11.04 17.40 -0.32
N THR A 101 -11.11 18.16 0.76
CA THR A 101 -10.03 19.04 1.20
C THR A 101 -8.78 18.24 1.55
N THR A 102 -7.65 18.64 0.97
CA THR A 102 -6.35 18.01 1.24
C THR A 102 -5.97 18.16 2.71
N GLN A 103 -5.53 17.07 3.32
CA GLN A 103 -4.99 17.05 4.66
C GLN A 103 -3.52 16.64 4.61
N ASP A 104 -2.66 17.42 5.25
CA ASP A 104 -1.18 17.22 5.23
C ASP A 104 -0.75 15.88 5.85
N LYS A 105 -1.62 15.23 6.60
CA LYS A 105 -1.35 13.92 7.18
C LYS A 105 -1.45 12.75 6.19
N TYR A 106 -1.95 12.99 4.97
CA TYR A 106 -2.14 11.95 3.95
C TYR A 106 -1.27 12.17 2.73
N VAL A 107 -0.87 11.06 2.13
CA VAL A 107 -0.36 10.98 0.76
C VAL A 107 -1.41 10.36 -0.13
N TYR A 108 -1.68 10.98 -1.26
CA TYR A 108 -2.69 10.56 -2.21
C TYR A 108 -2.02 10.08 -3.49
N SER A 109 -2.43 8.92 -3.97
CA SER A 109 -1.96 8.39 -5.25
C SER A 109 -3.08 7.72 -6.03
N ALA A 110 -2.82 7.53 -7.31
CA ALA A 110 -3.70 6.83 -8.23
C ALA A 110 -2.91 5.82 -9.04
N LYS A 111 -3.41 4.58 -9.13
CA LYS A 111 -2.86 3.54 -10.02
C LYS A 111 -3.79 3.34 -11.19
N ILE A 112 -3.24 3.45 -12.40
CA ILE A 112 -3.95 3.38 -13.66
C ILE A 112 -3.35 2.26 -14.49
N TYR A 113 -4.15 1.26 -14.80
CA TYR A 113 -3.69 0.08 -15.54
C TYR A 113 -3.59 0.36 -17.03
N LYS A 114 -2.52 -0.13 -17.67
CA LYS A 114 -2.24 0.06 -19.09
C LYS A 114 -3.18 -0.73 -20.00
N ALA A 115 -3.73 -1.84 -19.52
CA ALA A 115 -4.63 -2.68 -20.28
C ALA A 115 -6.00 -2.02 -20.42
N GLU A 116 -6.48 -1.84 -21.65
CA GLU A 116 -7.76 -1.17 -21.94
C GLU A 116 -8.98 -1.93 -21.40
N ASP A 117 -8.89 -3.25 -21.25
CA ASP A 117 -10.00 -4.11 -20.83
C ASP A 117 -10.13 -4.27 -19.31
N ARG A 118 -9.23 -3.66 -18.52
CA ARG A 118 -9.27 -3.73 -17.07
C ARG A 118 -9.59 -2.36 -16.49
N HIS A 119 -10.84 -2.17 -16.10
CA HIS A 119 -11.28 -1.04 -15.27
C HIS A 119 -10.97 -1.35 -13.80
N GLN A 120 -9.70 -1.26 -13.44
CA GLN A 120 -9.19 -1.53 -12.08
C GLN A 120 -8.34 -0.36 -11.57
N GLU A 121 -8.72 0.85 -11.95
CA GLU A 121 -8.11 2.06 -11.42
C GLU A 121 -8.30 2.11 -9.90
N VAL A 122 -7.23 2.40 -9.17
CA VAL A 122 -7.24 2.46 -7.72
C VAL A 122 -6.76 3.82 -7.26
N PHE A 123 -7.62 4.52 -6.55
CA PHE A 123 -7.21 5.66 -5.74
C PHE A 123 -6.78 5.19 -4.37
N SER A 124 -5.69 5.74 -3.87
CA SER A 124 -5.15 5.41 -2.56
C SER A 124 -4.92 6.68 -1.75
N CYS A 125 -5.26 6.58 -0.49
CA CYS A 125 -4.96 7.58 0.52
C CYS A 125 -4.23 6.87 1.66
N GLN A 126 -3.01 7.30 1.95
CA GLN A 126 -2.16 6.67 2.98
C GLN A 126 -1.77 7.71 4.02
N LEU A 127 -1.83 7.34 5.28
CA LEU A 127 -1.33 8.16 6.37
C LEU A 127 0.20 8.25 6.31
N LEU A 128 0.75 9.45 6.42
CA LEU A 128 2.19 9.66 6.59
C LEU A 128 2.72 9.10 7.92
N SER A 129 1.89 9.15 8.95
CA SER A 129 2.21 8.61 10.27
C SER A 129 0.95 8.03 10.90
N VAL A 130 1.01 6.76 11.24
CA VAL A 130 -0.11 6.07 11.90
C VAL A 130 -0.13 6.29 13.41
N GLY A 131 0.98 6.78 14.00
CA GLY A 131 1.13 6.90 15.45
C GLY A 131 0.08 7.76 16.14
N VAL A 132 -0.37 8.83 15.47
CA VAL A 132 -1.43 9.71 16.00
C VAL A 132 -2.76 8.97 16.06
N GLU A 133 -3.11 8.27 14.99
CA GLU A 133 -4.38 7.51 14.90
C GLU A 133 -4.39 6.33 15.87
N LEU A 134 -3.27 5.61 16.00
CA LEU A 134 -3.14 4.53 16.97
C LEU A 134 -3.35 5.04 18.40
N ARG A 135 -2.79 6.20 18.72
CA ARG A 135 -2.93 6.81 20.04
C ARG A 135 -4.37 7.25 20.34
N GLN A 136 -5.05 7.82 19.36
CA GLN A 136 -6.38 8.36 19.55
C GLN A 136 -7.48 7.30 19.51
N HIS A 137 -7.32 6.27 18.70
CA HIS A 137 -8.40 5.35 18.36
C HIS A 137 -8.12 3.88 18.68
N PHE A 138 -6.88 3.49 18.88
CA PHE A 138 -6.51 2.09 19.11
C PHE A 138 -6.12 1.80 20.54
N TYR A 139 -5.13 2.52 21.07
CA TYR A 139 -4.65 2.23 22.43
C TYR A 139 -5.68 2.47 23.55
N PRO A 140 -6.58 3.46 23.48
CA PRO A 140 -7.58 3.67 24.53
C PRO A 140 -8.53 2.48 24.71
N GLU A 141 -8.71 1.66 23.69
CA GLU A 141 -9.57 0.48 23.73
C GLU A 141 -8.84 -0.76 24.27
N LEU A 142 -7.53 -0.67 24.54
CA LEU A 142 -6.71 -1.79 24.98
C LEU A 142 -6.31 -1.68 26.47
N ASN A 143 -6.32 -2.80 27.16
CA ASN A 143 -5.74 -2.89 28.50
C ASN A 143 -4.20 -2.94 28.46
N SER A 144 -3.64 -3.58 27.42
CA SER A 144 -2.20 -3.66 27.19
C SER A 144 -1.92 -3.96 25.71
N CYS A 145 -0.73 -3.55 25.26
CA CYS A 145 -0.24 -3.85 23.91
C CYS A 145 1.23 -4.26 24.01
N ILE A 146 1.59 -5.37 23.35
CA ILE A 146 2.95 -5.88 23.33
C ILE A 146 3.40 -5.96 21.87
N TYR A 147 4.48 -5.23 21.55
CA TYR A 147 5.16 -5.32 20.26
C TYR A 147 6.40 -6.20 20.40
N THR A 148 6.56 -7.14 19.50
CA THR A 148 7.73 -8.02 19.48
C THR A 148 8.24 -8.20 18.06
N SER A 149 9.53 -7.95 17.85
CA SER A 149 10.23 -8.19 16.57
C SER A 149 11.74 -8.13 16.81
N THR A 150 12.49 -8.66 15.88
CA THR A 150 13.97 -8.54 15.83
C THR A 150 14.45 -7.18 15.34
N THR A 151 13.54 -6.31 14.86
CA THR A 151 13.86 -5.05 14.16
C THR A 151 13.23 -3.81 14.79
N LEU A 152 12.74 -3.89 16.04
CA LEU A 152 12.13 -2.74 16.74
C LEU A 152 13.18 -1.71 17.19
N ALA A 153 14.40 -2.16 17.47
CA ALA A 153 15.49 -1.31 17.90
C ALA A 153 16.54 -1.13 16.80
N VAL A 154 17.11 0.05 16.71
CA VAL A 154 18.31 0.34 15.94
C VAL A 154 19.46 0.58 16.93
N GLY A 155 20.40 -0.34 17.01
CA GLY A 155 21.31 -0.44 18.15
C GLY A 155 20.51 -0.73 19.42
N ASN A 156 20.67 0.09 20.46
CA ASN A 156 19.89 -0.01 21.71
C ASN A 156 18.78 1.04 21.82
N ASN A 157 18.32 1.56 20.68
CA ASN A 157 17.38 2.67 20.66
C ASN A 157 16.05 2.26 19.98
N PHE A 158 14.95 2.41 20.71
CA PHE A 158 13.59 2.13 20.27
C PHE A 158 12.84 3.37 19.76
N SER A 159 13.42 4.57 19.86
CA SER A 159 12.71 5.83 19.62
C SER A 159 12.08 5.91 18.22
N ALA A 160 12.74 5.41 17.19
CA ALA A 160 12.20 5.42 15.83
C ALA A 160 10.93 4.57 15.70
N PHE A 161 10.90 3.42 16.38
CA PHE A 161 9.71 2.58 16.45
C PHE A 161 8.62 3.24 17.31
N GLU A 162 8.96 3.73 18.50
CA GLU A 162 8.04 4.43 19.40
C GLU A 162 7.38 5.63 18.72
N ASP A 163 8.16 6.43 17.97
CA ASP A 163 7.64 7.53 17.14
C ASP A 163 6.66 7.04 16.09
N SER A 164 7.01 5.98 15.37
CA SER A 164 6.19 5.46 14.27
C SER A 164 4.83 4.95 14.73
N VAL A 165 4.77 4.36 15.94
CA VAL A 165 3.53 3.84 16.52
C VAL A 165 2.91 4.78 17.58
N GLY A 166 3.50 5.96 17.81
CA GLY A 166 2.94 7.01 18.66
C GLY A 166 3.08 6.79 20.16
N LEU A 167 4.02 5.97 20.62
CA LEU A 167 4.20 5.67 22.05
C LEU A 167 4.97 6.75 22.81
N ASN A 168 5.84 7.51 22.17
CA ASN A 168 6.71 8.49 22.82
C ASN A 168 6.07 9.86 23.13
N LYS A 169 4.89 10.14 22.57
CA LYS A 169 4.19 11.43 22.72
C LYS A 169 2.88 11.33 23.49
N GLY A 170 2.66 10.25 24.20
CA GLY A 170 1.37 9.97 24.79
C GLY A 170 1.31 10.06 26.31
N ASP A 171 0.10 10.15 26.82
CA ASP A 171 -0.26 10.07 28.22
C ASP A 171 -0.25 8.61 28.73
N PHE A 172 0.56 7.74 28.10
CA PHE A 172 0.67 6.35 28.53
C PHE A 172 1.41 6.29 29.88
N THR A 173 0.76 5.73 30.86
CA THR A 173 1.26 5.65 32.21
C THR A 173 2.46 4.72 32.37
N SER A 174 2.68 3.79 31.44
CA SER A 174 3.88 2.95 31.40
C SER A 174 4.14 2.40 30.01
N CYS A 175 5.30 2.75 29.45
CA CYS A 175 5.88 2.06 28.31
C CYS A 175 7.23 1.50 28.76
N SER A 176 7.48 0.22 28.56
CA SER A 176 8.76 -0.42 28.87
C SER A 176 9.31 -1.11 27.64
N THR A 177 10.62 -1.03 27.46
CA THR A 177 11.33 -1.67 26.35
C THR A 177 12.28 -2.72 26.89
N LEU A 178 12.40 -3.84 26.18
CA LEU A 178 13.31 -4.92 26.50
C LEU A 178 14.03 -5.35 25.24
N GLN A 179 15.35 -5.35 25.25
CA GLN A 179 16.18 -5.91 24.22
C GLN A 179 16.91 -7.13 24.76
N LEU A 180 16.77 -8.23 24.10
CA LEU A 180 17.47 -9.46 24.39
C LEU A 180 18.59 -9.67 23.37
N GLU A 181 19.69 -10.23 23.82
CA GLU A 181 20.77 -10.63 22.93
C GLU A 181 20.33 -11.78 22.00
N SER A 182 21.00 -11.91 20.86
CA SER A 182 20.79 -13.02 19.95
C SER A 182 21.11 -14.35 20.64
N CYS A 183 20.22 -15.33 20.51
CA CYS A 183 20.52 -16.70 20.94
C CYS A 183 21.50 -17.43 19.99
N PHE A 184 21.81 -16.82 18.85
CA PHE A 184 22.76 -17.38 17.89
C PHE A 184 24.15 -16.80 18.12
N ASP A 185 25.15 -17.64 18.19
CA ASP A 185 26.57 -17.25 18.24
C ASP A 185 27.03 -16.83 16.83
N LEU A 186 26.69 -15.60 16.47
CA LEU A 186 26.99 -15.04 15.14
C LEU A 186 28.46 -14.76 14.97
N ASP A 187 29.17 -14.42 16.03
CA ASP A 187 30.60 -14.09 15.99
C ASP A 187 31.45 -15.27 15.55
N ASN A 188 31.07 -16.49 15.95
CA ASN A 188 31.80 -17.71 15.59
C ASN A 188 31.18 -18.45 14.39
N ASN A 189 29.90 -18.24 14.08
CA ASN A 189 29.19 -19.06 13.08
C ASN A 189 28.77 -18.26 11.84
N MET A 190 29.10 -16.95 11.73
CA MET A 190 28.78 -16.14 10.58
C MET A 190 30.02 -15.47 9.98
N VAL A 191 30.14 -15.53 8.66
CA VAL A 191 31.16 -14.79 7.90
C VAL A 191 30.44 -13.91 6.88
N VAL A 192 30.79 -12.63 6.85
CA VAL A 192 30.22 -11.66 5.91
C VAL A 192 31.24 -11.38 4.82
N TYR A 193 30.85 -11.65 3.57
CA TYR A 193 31.62 -11.28 2.37
C TYR A 193 30.98 -10.10 1.69
N VAL A 194 31.78 -9.08 1.38
CA VAL A 194 31.34 -7.88 0.64
C VAL A 194 32.04 -7.87 -0.72
N ALA A 195 31.27 -8.02 -1.78
CA ALA A 195 31.77 -7.89 -3.14
C ALA A 195 31.98 -6.40 -3.47
N THR A 196 33.24 -5.96 -3.48
CA THR A 196 33.62 -4.54 -3.73
C THR A 196 33.90 -4.25 -5.20
N ASP A 197 34.01 -5.28 -6.03
CA ASP A 197 34.32 -5.23 -7.46
C ASP A 197 33.08 -5.27 -8.37
N MET A 198 31.88 -5.18 -7.79
CA MET A 198 30.64 -5.15 -8.55
C MET A 198 30.43 -3.81 -9.25
N PRO A 199 30.00 -3.83 -10.53
CA PRO A 199 29.57 -2.61 -11.21
C PRO A 199 28.41 -1.89 -10.51
N SER A 200 28.21 -0.61 -10.83
CA SER A 200 27.03 0.13 -10.35
C SER A 200 25.74 -0.61 -10.73
N PRO A 201 24.71 -0.66 -9.86
CA PRO A 201 23.41 -1.26 -10.17
C PRO A 201 22.71 -0.70 -11.43
N PHE A 202 23.14 0.46 -11.92
CA PHE A 202 22.61 1.10 -13.14
C PHE A 202 23.48 0.84 -14.38
N ALA A 203 24.66 0.21 -14.23
CA ALA A 203 25.53 -0.09 -15.33
C ALA A 203 25.02 -1.27 -16.17
N PRO A 204 25.24 -1.26 -17.49
CA PRO A 204 24.75 -2.35 -18.37
C PRO A 204 25.33 -3.72 -18.05
N ASP A 205 26.55 -3.77 -17.53
CA ASP A 205 27.28 -5.00 -17.16
C ASP A 205 26.93 -5.52 -15.74
N TYR A 206 26.12 -4.77 -14.99
CA TYR A 206 25.74 -5.18 -13.62
C TYR A 206 25.01 -6.54 -13.58
N MET A 207 23.97 -6.71 -14.41
CA MET A 207 23.19 -7.97 -14.38
C MET A 207 23.99 -9.19 -14.82
N PRO A 208 24.77 -9.15 -15.91
CA PRO A 208 25.66 -10.25 -16.27
C PRO A 208 26.62 -10.63 -15.15
N ARG A 209 27.24 -9.66 -14.51
CA ARG A 209 28.18 -9.90 -13.41
C ARG A 209 27.51 -10.45 -12.17
N LEU A 210 26.32 -9.95 -11.83
CA LEU A 210 25.50 -10.46 -10.72
C LEU A 210 25.12 -11.93 -10.94
N ILE A 211 24.71 -12.30 -12.15
CA ILE A 211 24.31 -13.67 -12.50
C ILE A 211 25.51 -14.62 -12.40
N GLU A 212 26.67 -14.21 -12.89
CA GLU A 212 27.92 -14.97 -12.75
C GLU A 212 28.25 -15.22 -11.27
N LEU A 213 28.21 -14.17 -10.44
CA LEU A 213 28.45 -14.27 -9.00
C LEU A 213 27.46 -15.20 -8.31
N LEU A 214 26.16 -15.01 -8.55
CA LEU A 214 25.11 -15.84 -7.94
C LEU A 214 25.22 -17.29 -8.37
N THR A 215 25.47 -17.56 -9.64
CA THR A 215 25.68 -18.93 -10.15
C THR A 215 26.87 -19.59 -9.46
N GLY A 216 28.00 -18.87 -9.36
CA GLY A 216 29.19 -19.38 -8.65
C GLY A 216 28.93 -19.70 -7.18
N VAL A 217 28.24 -18.81 -6.47
CA VAL A 217 27.88 -19.00 -5.05
C VAL A 217 26.93 -20.19 -4.88
N HIS A 218 25.90 -20.32 -5.71
CA HIS A 218 24.95 -21.43 -5.64
C HIS A 218 25.63 -22.80 -5.90
N LEU A 219 26.53 -22.82 -6.88
CA LEU A 219 27.30 -24.06 -7.19
C LEU A 219 28.27 -24.39 -6.04
N ALA A 220 28.97 -23.41 -5.50
CA ALA A 220 29.93 -23.62 -4.42
C ALA A 220 29.27 -24.12 -3.12
N LEU A 221 28.07 -23.67 -2.82
CA LEU A 221 27.34 -24.01 -1.60
C LEU A 221 26.32 -25.15 -1.79
N GLY A 222 26.30 -25.79 -2.94
CA GLY A 222 25.40 -26.90 -3.21
C GLY A 222 23.90 -26.53 -3.13
N GLY A 223 23.57 -25.31 -3.46
CA GLY A 223 22.19 -24.81 -3.50
C GLY A 223 21.59 -24.34 -2.16
N SER A 224 22.33 -24.42 -1.05
CA SER A 224 21.89 -23.92 0.27
C SER A 224 22.02 -22.40 0.37
N THR A 225 21.40 -21.66 -0.57
CA THR A 225 21.59 -20.23 -0.73
C THR A 225 20.25 -19.53 -0.87
N LEU A 226 20.03 -18.47 -0.10
CA LEU A 226 18.89 -17.56 -0.24
C LEU A 226 19.38 -16.22 -0.79
N SER A 227 18.89 -15.85 -1.97
CA SER A 227 19.21 -14.55 -2.60
C SER A 227 18.09 -13.55 -2.40
N LEU A 228 18.37 -12.44 -1.74
CA LEU A 228 17.40 -11.35 -1.49
C LEU A 228 17.63 -10.18 -2.45
N PHE A 229 16.56 -9.65 -2.98
CA PHE A 229 16.56 -8.54 -3.93
C PHE A 229 15.65 -7.41 -3.46
N THR A 230 16.06 -6.18 -3.72
CA THR A 230 15.22 -4.98 -3.54
C THR A 230 14.41 -4.64 -4.79
N ASN A 231 14.68 -5.30 -5.93
CA ASN A 231 14.01 -5.07 -7.20
C ASN A 231 13.50 -6.40 -7.78
N ARG A 232 12.17 -6.54 -7.84
CA ARG A 232 11.49 -7.76 -8.30
C ARG A 232 11.89 -8.18 -9.71
N ARG A 233 11.99 -7.22 -10.64
CA ARG A 233 12.36 -7.50 -12.03
C ARG A 233 13.76 -8.08 -12.15
N LYS A 234 14.73 -7.48 -11.42
CA LYS A 234 16.09 -8.01 -11.38
C LYS A 234 16.12 -9.39 -10.76
N MET A 235 15.31 -9.66 -9.75
CA MET A 235 15.15 -10.97 -9.13
C MET A 235 14.65 -12.00 -10.15
N GLU A 236 13.58 -11.70 -10.90
CA GLU A 236 13.01 -12.60 -11.90
C GLU A 236 14.01 -12.91 -13.01
N THR A 237 14.70 -11.88 -13.55
CA THR A 237 15.75 -12.06 -14.56
C THR A 237 16.92 -12.89 -14.03
N ALA A 238 17.37 -12.63 -12.81
CA ALA A 238 18.46 -13.40 -12.19
C ALA A 238 18.03 -14.85 -11.96
N PHE A 239 16.81 -15.09 -11.47
CA PHE A 239 16.29 -16.43 -11.23
C PHE A 239 16.30 -17.30 -12.50
N GLU A 240 15.80 -16.78 -13.62
CA GLU A 240 15.74 -17.50 -14.87
C GLU A 240 17.15 -17.90 -15.34
N GLN A 241 18.09 -16.97 -15.36
CA GLN A 241 19.43 -17.21 -15.89
C GLN A 241 20.31 -18.03 -14.93
N VAL A 242 20.22 -17.82 -13.62
CA VAL A 242 20.94 -18.63 -12.63
C VAL A 242 20.43 -20.06 -12.62
N ARG A 243 19.10 -20.27 -12.70
CA ARG A 243 18.49 -21.60 -12.79
C ARG A 243 19.03 -22.41 -13.97
N ASP A 244 19.18 -21.77 -15.13
CA ASP A 244 19.66 -22.42 -16.34
C ASP A 244 21.18 -22.68 -16.26
N GLY A 245 21.92 -21.81 -15.60
CA GLY A 245 23.36 -22.00 -15.33
C GLY A 245 23.67 -23.12 -14.32
N ILE A 246 22.79 -23.41 -13.37
CA ILE A 246 22.95 -24.47 -12.37
C ILE A 246 22.57 -25.85 -12.95
N LYS A 247 21.71 -25.92 -13.97
CA LYS A 247 21.27 -27.19 -14.59
C LYS A 247 22.29 -27.81 -15.55
N GLN A 248 23.30 -27.04 -15.96
CA GLN A 248 24.40 -27.52 -16.78
C GLN A 248 25.46 -28.19 -15.93
#